data_a22dc2105368f89dacc41bd8212e1b88
#
_entry.id   a22dc2105368f89dacc41bd8212e1b88
#
_cell.length_a   1.000
_cell.length_b   1.000
_cell.length_c   1.000
_cell.angle_alpha   90.00
_cell.angle_beta   90.00
_cell.angle_gamma   90.00
#
_symmetry.space_group_name_H-M   'P 1'
#
loop_
_entity.id
_entity.type
_entity.pdbx_description
1 polymer ?
#
loop_
_entity_poly.entity_id
_entity_poly.type
_entity_poly.pdbx_seq_one_letter_code
_entity_poly.pdbx_strand_id
1 'polypeptide(L)'
;LYALSGVVGSVFQNPRTQFFTVDTTSEIAFGCENLAIDAGKINLRIKKTVDALRIEDLLNRSLFALSGGEKQKIACASVSAMEPDIFVLDEPSSNLDIKSIRELKDVLRKWKAQGKTIVIAEHRLYYLMDIADRVLYMQDGQIKENLSISDFKKKSTDELHALGLRALQSEDFSKMQSTVCATKQLYIRDFEVSYKNASGGKKKKRKVLDISDLMIPQGSVVGVVGNNGAGKTTFAHNLCGLLKTAKGCMSMNGKTYMANQRIKTCYMVMQDVNHQLFTESVMDEILLSLDNSDEEKAAHEAESIMESLHISEFRDAHPMSLSGGQKQRVAIASAIASDKQVIVFDQPTSGLDYRHMKKVAENLRELSSLGKTLFIVTHDPELIAECCNYFVFIENGKVLWSDGWNRISRERLQRFFAFEGD
;
A
#
# COMPACT_ATOMS: atom_id res chain seq x y z
N LEU A 1 -23.18 -7.89 23.56
CA LEU A 1 -22.70 -7.65 22.18
C LEU A 1 -23.75 -6.93 21.33
N TYR A 2 -24.99 -7.40 21.25
CA TYR A 2 -26.05 -6.80 20.44
C TYR A 2 -26.34 -5.32 20.78
N ALA A 3 -26.37 -4.95 22.06
CA ALA A 3 -26.53 -3.55 22.48
C ALA A 3 -25.34 -2.66 22.05
N LEU A 4 -24.12 -3.21 22.01
CA LEU A 4 -22.93 -2.49 21.56
C LEU A 4 -22.93 -2.26 20.06
N SER A 5 -23.42 -3.20 19.25
CA SER A 5 -23.43 -3.10 17.79
C SER A 5 -24.33 -1.97 17.25
N GLY A 6 -25.30 -1.50 18.03
CA GLY A 6 -26.10 -0.32 17.71
C GLY A 6 -25.43 1.01 18.08
N VAL A 7 -24.44 0.99 18.99
CA VAL A 7 -23.77 2.19 19.50
C VAL A 7 -22.39 2.40 18.89
N VAL A 8 -21.67 1.32 18.60
CA VAL A 8 -20.29 1.34 18.08
C VAL A 8 -20.26 0.75 16.68
N GLY A 9 -19.78 1.53 15.73
CA GLY A 9 -19.52 1.11 14.38
C GLY A 9 -18.01 0.98 14.11
N SER A 10 -17.56 -0.17 13.60
CA SER A 10 -16.14 -0.43 13.36
C SER A 10 -15.83 -0.48 11.86
N VAL A 11 -14.73 0.16 11.46
CA VAL A 11 -14.16 0.09 10.11
C VAL A 11 -12.79 -0.55 10.23
N PHE A 12 -12.60 -1.70 9.56
CA PHE A 12 -11.39 -2.50 9.66
C PHE A 12 -10.31 -2.01 8.69
N GLN A 13 -9.04 -2.28 9.00
CA GLN A 13 -7.88 -1.98 8.17
C GLN A 13 -8.03 -2.53 6.73
N ASN A 14 -8.52 -3.76 6.61
CA ASN A 14 -8.83 -4.37 5.31
C ASN A 14 -10.36 -4.42 5.10
N PRO A 15 -10.94 -3.56 4.28
CA PRO A 15 -12.39 -3.57 4.02
C PRO A 15 -12.94 -4.90 3.55
N ARG A 16 -12.11 -5.73 2.87
CA ARG A 16 -12.55 -7.04 2.36
C ARG A 16 -12.94 -8.01 3.46
N THR A 17 -12.30 -7.92 4.63
CA THR A 17 -12.60 -8.79 5.78
C THR A 17 -13.88 -8.38 6.51
N GLN A 18 -14.41 -7.19 6.19
CA GLN A 18 -15.63 -6.65 6.76
C GLN A 18 -16.87 -6.96 5.93
N PHE A 19 -16.72 -7.23 4.62
CA PHE A 19 -17.84 -7.41 3.69
C PHE A 19 -18.46 -8.81 3.80
N PHE A 20 -19.80 -8.84 3.83
CA PHE A 20 -20.59 -10.05 3.92
C PHE A 20 -21.43 -10.33 2.66
N THR A 21 -21.61 -9.32 1.81
CA THR A 21 -22.44 -9.42 0.61
C THR A 21 -21.60 -9.42 -0.67
N VAL A 22 -22.25 -9.50 -1.85
CA VAL A 22 -21.57 -9.48 -3.15
C VAL A 22 -21.70 -8.14 -3.88
N ASP A 23 -22.66 -7.30 -3.49
CA ASP A 23 -22.91 -5.99 -4.07
C ASP A 23 -22.93 -4.87 -3.02
N THR A 24 -22.67 -3.66 -3.49
CA THR A 24 -22.49 -2.48 -2.64
C THR A 24 -23.76 -2.03 -1.92
N THR A 25 -24.92 -2.16 -2.56
CA THR A 25 -26.20 -1.69 -1.98
C THR A 25 -26.62 -2.60 -0.84
N SER A 26 -26.54 -3.92 -1.04
CA SER A 26 -26.80 -4.92 -0.01
C SER A 26 -25.79 -4.78 1.15
N GLU A 27 -24.53 -4.45 0.87
CA GLU A 27 -23.52 -4.24 1.91
C GLU A 27 -23.84 -3.03 2.79
N ILE A 28 -24.32 -1.94 2.20
CA ILE A 28 -24.73 -0.76 2.97
C ILE A 28 -25.98 -1.05 3.83
N ALA A 29 -26.89 -1.91 3.35
CA ALA A 29 -28.09 -2.31 4.07
C ALA A 29 -27.80 -3.31 5.22
N PHE A 30 -26.80 -4.16 5.07
CA PHE A 30 -26.56 -5.36 5.86
C PHE A 30 -26.55 -5.11 7.37
N GLY A 31 -25.81 -4.08 7.83
CA GLY A 31 -25.76 -3.73 9.25
C GLY A 31 -27.12 -3.28 9.82
N CYS A 32 -27.90 -2.55 9.03
CA CYS A 32 -29.24 -2.11 9.41
C CYS A 32 -30.24 -3.28 9.48
N GLU A 33 -30.12 -4.25 8.57
CA GLU A 33 -30.94 -5.47 8.56
C GLU A 33 -30.66 -6.33 9.81
N ASN A 34 -29.38 -6.50 10.17
CA ASN A 34 -28.99 -7.22 11.38
C ASN A 34 -29.47 -6.54 12.68
N LEU A 35 -29.66 -5.22 12.66
CA LEU A 35 -30.25 -4.48 13.75
C LEU A 35 -31.80 -4.50 13.74
N ALA A 36 -32.39 -5.28 12.85
CA ALA A 36 -33.84 -5.40 12.67
C ALA A 36 -34.55 -4.04 12.46
N ILE A 37 -33.91 -3.11 11.73
CA ILE A 37 -34.48 -1.82 11.37
C ILE A 37 -35.51 -2.03 10.27
N ASP A 38 -36.64 -1.30 10.33
CA ASP A 38 -37.71 -1.35 9.33
C ASP A 38 -37.20 -1.01 7.91
N ALA A 39 -37.64 -1.75 6.90
CA ALA A 39 -37.18 -1.61 5.53
C ALA A 39 -37.34 -0.19 4.94
N GLY A 40 -38.40 0.52 5.30
CA GLY A 40 -38.59 1.91 4.87
C GLY A 40 -37.54 2.85 5.45
N LYS A 41 -37.17 2.62 6.72
CA LYS A 41 -36.10 3.36 7.38
C LYS A 41 -34.74 3.01 6.82
N ILE A 42 -34.48 1.74 6.48
CA ILE A 42 -33.22 1.31 5.85
C ILE A 42 -33.01 2.07 4.54
N ASN A 43 -34.01 2.10 3.66
CA ASN A 43 -33.92 2.84 2.37
C ASN A 43 -33.61 4.33 2.58
N LEU A 44 -34.22 4.96 3.59
CA LEU A 44 -33.96 6.36 3.91
C LEU A 44 -32.52 6.57 4.41
N ARG A 45 -32.02 5.67 5.27
CA ARG A 45 -30.64 5.71 5.79
C ARG A 45 -29.61 5.48 4.68
N ILE A 46 -29.85 4.53 3.80
CA ILE A 46 -29.00 4.30 2.62
C ILE A 46 -28.94 5.57 1.78
N LYS A 47 -30.09 6.15 1.40
CA LYS A 47 -30.12 7.38 0.62
C LYS A 47 -29.36 8.51 1.30
N LYS A 48 -29.61 8.78 2.57
CA LYS A 48 -28.90 9.80 3.38
C LYS A 48 -27.40 9.59 3.40
N THR A 49 -26.97 8.33 3.57
CA THR A 49 -25.55 7.95 3.60
C THR A 49 -24.89 8.13 2.23
N VAL A 50 -25.54 7.67 1.16
CA VAL A 50 -25.07 7.78 -0.21
C VAL A 50 -24.89 9.25 -0.61
N ASP A 51 -25.90 10.08 -0.36
CA ASP A 51 -25.86 11.52 -0.62
C ASP A 51 -24.74 12.21 0.20
N ALA A 52 -24.59 11.82 1.49
CA ALA A 52 -23.59 12.38 2.37
C ALA A 52 -22.16 12.03 1.95
N LEU A 53 -21.92 10.81 1.48
CA LEU A 53 -20.60 10.32 1.09
C LEU A 53 -20.30 10.49 -0.41
N ARG A 54 -21.29 10.93 -1.20
CA ARG A 54 -21.21 11.11 -2.66
C ARG A 54 -20.76 9.85 -3.38
N ILE A 55 -21.49 8.76 -3.17
CA ILE A 55 -21.17 7.41 -3.69
C ILE A 55 -22.31 6.83 -4.54
N GLU A 56 -23.14 7.66 -5.14
CA GLU A 56 -24.26 7.26 -5.99
C GLU A 56 -23.81 6.37 -7.15
N ASP A 57 -22.65 6.68 -7.71
CA ASP A 57 -22.01 5.94 -8.80
C ASP A 57 -21.49 4.56 -8.39
N LEU A 58 -21.40 4.28 -7.10
CA LEU A 58 -20.99 2.98 -6.56
C LEU A 58 -22.14 2.04 -6.27
N LEU A 59 -23.40 2.50 -6.28
CA LEU A 59 -24.54 1.64 -5.99
C LEU A 59 -24.72 0.54 -7.04
N ASN A 60 -25.24 -0.61 -6.61
CA ASN A 60 -25.53 -1.78 -7.44
C ASN A 60 -24.29 -2.32 -8.20
N ARG A 61 -23.09 -2.07 -7.69
CA ARG A 61 -21.86 -2.61 -8.25
C ARG A 61 -21.37 -3.82 -7.46
N SER A 62 -20.71 -4.75 -8.13
CA SER A 62 -20.04 -5.85 -7.46
C SER A 62 -18.89 -5.35 -6.60
N LEU A 63 -18.83 -5.76 -5.32
CA LEU A 63 -17.75 -5.46 -4.40
C LEU A 63 -16.36 -5.95 -4.90
N PHE A 64 -16.35 -7.03 -5.69
CA PHE A 64 -15.12 -7.56 -6.27
C PHE A 64 -14.54 -6.66 -7.38
N ALA A 65 -15.38 -5.84 -8.01
CA ALA A 65 -14.96 -4.94 -9.08
C ALA A 65 -14.48 -3.58 -8.60
N LEU A 66 -14.56 -3.30 -7.28
CA LEU A 66 -14.18 -2.02 -6.69
C LEU A 66 -12.66 -1.92 -6.48
N SER A 67 -12.14 -0.70 -6.66
CA SER A 67 -10.80 -0.32 -6.22
C SER A 67 -10.69 -0.28 -4.69
N GLY A 68 -9.46 -0.21 -4.15
CA GLY A 68 -9.23 -0.12 -2.70
C GLY A 68 -9.94 1.08 -2.05
N GLY A 69 -9.84 2.27 -2.66
CA GLY A 69 -10.52 3.47 -2.16
C GLY A 69 -12.05 3.39 -2.23
N GLU A 70 -12.61 2.81 -3.32
CA GLU A 70 -14.05 2.57 -3.41
C GLU A 70 -14.54 1.57 -2.35
N LYS A 71 -13.77 0.51 -2.08
CA LYS A 71 -14.06 -0.44 -0.98
C LYS A 71 -14.08 0.25 0.37
N GLN A 72 -13.09 1.11 0.65
CA GLN A 72 -13.05 1.87 1.90
C GLN A 72 -14.26 2.78 2.07
N LYS A 73 -14.70 3.44 0.99
CA LYS A 73 -15.93 4.26 1.02
C LYS A 73 -17.17 3.42 1.32
N ILE A 74 -17.29 2.22 0.72
CA ILE A 74 -18.42 1.33 1.01
C ILE A 74 -18.37 0.81 2.46
N ALA A 75 -17.19 0.47 3.00
CA ALA A 75 -17.05 0.10 4.40
C ALA A 75 -17.45 1.24 5.35
N CYS A 76 -17.04 2.48 5.05
CA CYS A 76 -17.52 3.65 5.79
C CYS A 76 -19.03 3.85 5.62
N ALA A 77 -19.58 3.61 4.44
CA ALA A 77 -21.02 3.77 4.19
C ALA A 77 -21.86 2.72 4.94
N SER A 78 -21.45 1.45 4.95
CA SER A 78 -22.17 0.39 5.65
C SER A 78 -22.25 0.68 7.17
N VAL A 79 -21.17 1.18 7.75
CA VAL A 79 -21.15 1.59 9.15
C VAL A 79 -21.97 2.87 9.37
N SER A 80 -21.86 3.87 8.48
CA SER A 80 -22.63 5.13 8.59
C SER A 80 -24.13 4.92 8.55
N ALA A 81 -24.62 3.96 7.74
CA ALA A 81 -26.05 3.67 7.59
C ALA A 81 -26.66 3.15 8.90
N MET A 82 -25.87 2.52 9.77
CA MET A 82 -26.30 2.10 11.11
C MET A 82 -26.51 3.29 12.05
N GLU A 83 -25.95 4.48 11.73
CA GLU A 83 -25.99 5.71 12.55
C GLU A 83 -25.42 5.55 13.98
N PRO A 84 -24.27 4.87 14.17
CA PRO A 84 -23.72 4.66 15.51
C PRO A 84 -23.33 5.99 16.18
N ASP A 85 -23.18 6.00 17.50
CA ASP A 85 -22.68 7.17 18.23
C ASP A 85 -21.16 7.24 18.27
N ILE A 86 -20.50 6.08 18.16
CA ILE A 86 -19.05 5.93 18.24
C ILE A 86 -18.57 5.21 16.97
N PHE A 87 -17.61 5.80 16.28
CA PHE A 87 -16.90 5.16 15.17
C PHE A 87 -15.50 4.76 15.62
N VAL A 88 -15.11 3.51 15.36
CA VAL A 88 -13.77 2.99 15.62
C VAL A 88 -13.15 2.56 14.28
N LEU A 89 -12.02 3.16 13.93
CA LEU A 89 -11.33 2.87 12.67
C LEU A 89 -9.92 2.37 12.95
N ASP A 90 -9.55 1.27 12.30
CA ASP A 90 -8.23 0.68 12.41
C ASP A 90 -7.49 0.88 11.08
N GLU A 91 -6.46 1.71 11.10
CA GLU A 91 -5.61 2.09 9.95
C GLU A 91 -6.37 2.30 8.63
N PRO A 92 -7.41 3.14 8.62
CA PRO A 92 -8.31 3.26 7.47
C PRO A 92 -7.62 3.84 6.22
N SER A 93 -6.43 4.45 6.36
CA SER A 93 -5.68 5.06 5.25
C SER A 93 -4.59 4.15 4.66
N SER A 94 -4.30 2.98 5.24
CA SER A 94 -3.11 2.17 4.94
C SER A 94 -2.91 1.85 3.45
N ASN A 95 -3.99 1.61 2.70
CA ASN A 95 -3.97 1.22 1.28
C ASN A 95 -4.52 2.32 0.34
N LEU A 96 -4.68 3.54 0.84
CA LEU A 96 -5.26 4.64 0.09
C LEU A 96 -4.20 5.52 -0.58
N ASP A 97 -4.52 6.02 -1.77
CA ASP A 97 -3.79 7.14 -2.38
C ASP A 97 -4.22 8.48 -1.75
N ILE A 98 -3.47 9.54 -2.04
CA ILE A 98 -3.73 10.88 -1.48
C ILE A 98 -5.15 11.37 -1.74
N LYS A 99 -5.70 11.10 -2.94
CA LYS A 99 -7.07 11.47 -3.28
C LYS A 99 -8.08 10.76 -2.37
N SER A 100 -7.92 9.45 -2.20
CA SER A 100 -8.81 8.64 -1.35
C SER A 100 -8.67 9.01 0.14
N ILE A 101 -7.48 9.42 0.59
CA ILE A 101 -7.27 9.92 1.97
C ILE A 101 -8.02 11.24 2.18
N ARG A 102 -8.02 12.17 1.19
CA ARG A 102 -8.82 13.40 1.27
C ARG A 102 -10.32 13.10 1.38
N GLU A 103 -10.80 12.16 0.57
CA GLU A 103 -12.20 11.72 0.62
C GLU A 103 -12.55 11.09 1.99
N LEU A 104 -11.67 10.27 2.56
CA LEU A 104 -11.82 9.73 3.92
C LEU A 104 -11.85 10.86 4.97
N LYS A 105 -10.96 11.83 4.87
CA LYS A 105 -10.93 13.00 5.74
C LYS A 105 -12.26 13.76 5.73
N ASP A 106 -12.88 13.94 4.56
CA ASP A 106 -14.18 14.59 4.44
C ASP A 106 -15.30 13.78 5.12
N VAL A 107 -15.24 12.46 5.08
CA VAL A 107 -16.16 11.57 5.82
C VAL A 107 -16.01 11.81 7.34
N LEU A 108 -14.78 11.79 7.84
CA LEU A 108 -14.50 12.01 9.25
C LEU A 108 -14.96 13.38 9.74
N ARG A 109 -14.74 14.44 8.94
CA ARG A 109 -15.24 15.79 9.23
C ARG A 109 -16.77 15.83 9.34
N LYS A 110 -17.48 15.11 8.46
CA LYS A 110 -18.96 15.03 8.50
C LYS A 110 -19.44 14.33 9.75
N TRP A 111 -18.85 13.21 10.14
CA TRP A 111 -19.21 12.50 11.38
C TRP A 111 -18.95 13.38 12.60
N LYS A 112 -17.79 14.05 12.65
CA LYS A 112 -17.47 15.00 13.75
C LYS A 112 -18.49 16.14 13.83
N ALA A 113 -18.88 16.74 12.68
CA ALA A 113 -19.89 17.80 12.63
C ALA A 113 -21.29 17.32 13.07
N GLN A 114 -21.59 16.03 13.00
CA GLN A 114 -22.80 15.40 13.51
C GLN A 114 -22.72 15.09 15.02
N GLY A 115 -21.65 15.47 15.72
CA GLY A 115 -21.45 15.23 17.15
C GLY A 115 -21.05 13.78 17.47
N LYS A 116 -20.59 13.00 16.48
CA LYS A 116 -20.17 11.61 16.71
C LYS A 116 -18.78 11.54 17.35
N THR A 117 -18.57 10.55 18.19
CA THR A 117 -17.25 10.23 18.74
C THR A 117 -16.48 9.37 17.73
N ILE A 118 -15.24 9.74 17.43
CA ILE A 118 -14.41 9.02 16.47
C ILE A 118 -13.10 8.62 17.13
N VAL A 119 -12.78 7.33 17.12
CA VAL A 119 -11.53 6.75 17.60
C VAL A 119 -10.81 6.14 16.41
N ILE A 120 -9.57 6.58 16.15
CA ILE A 120 -8.79 6.12 14.99
C ILE A 120 -7.43 5.65 15.47
N ALA A 121 -7.08 4.39 15.19
CA ALA A 121 -5.70 3.93 15.24
C ALA A 121 -5.07 4.20 13.88
N GLU A 122 -3.92 4.89 13.82
CA GLU A 122 -3.35 5.35 12.55
C GLU A 122 -1.84 5.58 12.63
N HIS A 123 -1.14 5.27 11.53
CA HIS A 123 0.26 5.61 11.34
C HIS A 123 0.46 6.89 10.52
N ARG A 124 -0.37 7.15 9.53
CA ARG A 124 -0.32 8.36 8.69
C ARG A 124 -1.06 9.51 9.39
N LEU A 125 -0.34 10.33 10.13
CA LEU A 125 -0.93 11.31 11.04
C LEU A 125 -1.35 12.62 10.35
N TYR A 126 -0.67 13.01 9.27
CA TYR A 126 -0.79 14.34 8.64
C TYR A 126 -2.23 14.74 8.28
N TYR A 127 -3.07 13.82 7.84
CA TYR A 127 -4.44 14.14 7.42
C TYR A 127 -5.42 14.32 8.59
N LEU A 128 -5.04 13.92 9.80
CA LEU A 128 -5.85 14.01 11.01
C LEU A 128 -5.61 15.29 11.82
N MET A 129 -4.54 16.02 11.52
CA MET A 129 -4.05 17.12 12.38
C MET A 129 -5.05 18.26 12.58
N ASP A 130 -5.96 18.49 11.65
CA ASP A 130 -7.01 19.51 11.76
C ASP A 130 -8.39 18.97 12.16
N ILE A 131 -8.50 17.65 12.34
CA ILE A 131 -9.74 16.98 12.73
C ILE A 131 -9.66 16.48 14.18
N ALA A 132 -8.53 15.90 14.59
CA ALA A 132 -8.37 15.30 15.90
C ALA A 132 -8.43 16.36 17.01
N ASP A 133 -9.00 16.00 18.15
CA ASP A 133 -9.04 16.82 19.38
C ASP A 133 -7.98 16.38 20.37
N ARG A 134 -7.71 15.05 20.41
CA ARG A 134 -6.78 14.42 21.36
C ARG A 134 -5.97 13.34 20.65
N VAL A 135 -4.77 13.11 21.15
CA VAL A 135 -3.89 12.01 20.72
C VAL A 135 -3.53 11.15 21.92
N LEU A 136 -3.73 9.85 21.77
CA LEU A 136 -3.30 8.84 22.73
C LEU A 136 -2.12 8.10 22.11
N TYR A 137 -0.91 8.32 22.65
CA TYR A 137 0.24 7.52 22.25
C TYR A 137 0.29 6.24 23.06
N MET A 138 0.26 5.10 22.36
CA MET A 138 0.25 3.77 22.95
C MET A 138 1.55 3.04 22.63
N GLN A 139 2.10 2.37 23.62
CA GLN A 139 3.25 1.49 23.49
C GLN A 139 3.11 0.31 24.44
N ASP A 140 3.39 -0.90 23.98
CA ASP A 140 3.34 -2.14 24.77
C ASP A 140 1.99 -2.33 25.51
N GLY A 141 0.89 -2.03 24.81
CA GLY A 141 -0.46 -2.14 25.35
C GLY A 141 -0.84 -1.08 26.40
N GLN A 142 -0.01 -0.05 26.61
CA GLN A 142 -0.22 1.00 27.60
C GLN A 142 -0.31 2.38 26.94
N ILE A 143 -1.19 3.24 27.45
CA ILE A 143 -1.21 4.66 27.09
C ILE A 143 -0.04 5.34 27.80
N LYS A 144 0.96 5.77 27.02
CA LYS A 144 2.16 6.48 27.52
C LYS A 144 1.94 7.99 27.59
N GLU A 145 1.23 8.54 26.60
CA GLU A 145 0.91 9.97 26.57
C GLU A 145 -0.57 10.17 26.17
N ASN A 146 -1.15 11.22 26.70
CA ASN A 146 -2.50 11.68 26.42
C ASN A 146 -2.46 13.19 26.25
N LEU A 147 -2.41 13.65 25.02
CA LEU A 147 -2.12 15.03 24.65
C LEU A 147 -3.31 15.68 23.94
N SER A 148 -3.46 16.99 24.13
CA SER A 148 -4.28 17.79 23.21
C SER A 148 -3.63 17.81 21.84
N ILE A 149 -4.42 18.00 20.76
CA ILE A 149 -3.85 18.14 19.41
C ILE A 149 -2.90 19.33 19.31
N SER A 150 -3.16 20.42 20.05
CA SER A 150 -2.30 21.58 20.08
C SER A 150 -0.92 21.32 20.67
N ASP A 151 -0.84 20.46 21.69
CA ASP A 151 0.43 20.08 22.30
C ASP A 151 1.16 19.01 21.45
N PHE A 152 0.43 18.08 20.85
CA PHE A 152 1.01 17.09 19.95
C PHE A 152 1.66 17.74 18.73
N LYS A 153 1.05 18.77 18.13
CA LYS A 153 1.60 19.53 16.99
C LYS A 153 2.89 20.27 17.30
N LYS A 154 3.23 20.49 18.58
CA LYS A 154 4.50 21.14 18.97
C LYS A 154 5.70 20.18 18.89
N LYS A 155 5.46 18.87 18.84
CA LYS A 155 6.54 17.88 18.70
C LYS A 155 7.24 18.07 17.35
N SER A 156 8.56 18.10 17.38
CA SER A 156 9.38 18.11 16.16
C SER A 156 9.30 16.74 15.44
N THR A 157 9.67 16.73 14.17
CA THR A 157 9.75 15.47 13.40
C THR A 157 10.72 14.48 14.04
N ASP A 158 11.85 14.95 14.57
CA ASP A 158 12.83 14.09 15.25
C ASP A 158 12.27 13.45 16.54
N GLU A 159 11.48 14.20 17.31
CA GLU A 159 10.78 13.66 18.50
C GLU A 159 9.74 12.61 18.11
N LEU A 160 9.00 12.83 17.04
CA LEU A 160 8.02 11.85 16.52
C LEU A 160 8.72 10.58 16.03
N HIS A 161 9.78 10.72 15.27
CA HIS A 161 10.58 9.59 14.77
C HIS A 161 11.22 8.79 15.92
N ALA A 162 11.67 9.44 16.99
CA ALA A 162 12.18 8.77 18.19
C ALA A 162 11.10 7.91 18.90
N LEU A 163 9.85 8.37 18.85
CA LEU A 163 8.68 7.62 19.31
C LEU A 163 8.24 6.51 18.34
N GLY A 164 8.78 6.48 17.12
CA GLY A 164 8.37 5.56 16.05
C GLY A 164 7.15 6.05 15.26
N LEU A 165 6.76 7.30 15.44
CA LEU A 165 5.63 7.91 14.75
C LEU A 165 6.06 8.55 13.43
N ARG A 166 5.13 8.59 12.46
CA ARG A 166 5.28 9.24 11.16
C ARG A 166 5.20 10.77 11.29
N ALA A 167 5.74 11.48 10.30
CA ALA A 167 5.69 12.94 10.26
C ALA A 167 4.26 13.49 10.23
N LEU A 168 4.06 14.69 10.81
CA LEU A 168 2.76 15.40 10.81
C LEU A 168 2.53 16.24 9.55
N GLN A 169 3.53 16.37 8.70
CA GLN A 169 3.48 17.15 7.46
C GLN A 169 3.90 16.27 6.29
N SER A 170 3.55 16.65 5.08
CA SER A 170 4.07 16.03 3.87
C SER A 170 5.59 16.21 3.78
N GLU A 171 6.27 15.20 3.20
CA GLU A 171 7.72 15.25 3.00
C GLU A 171 8.17 16.45 2.15
N ASP A 172 9.28 17.07 2.56
CA ASP A 172 9.95 18.11 1.79
C ASP A 172 11.03 17.51 0.88
N PHE A 173 10.69 17.33 -0.36
CA PHE A 173 11.63 16.80 -1.37
C PHE A 173 12.66 17.82 -1.87
N SER A 174 12.62 19.09 -1.43
CA SER A 174 13.49 20.15 -1.93
C SER A 174 14.99 19.86 -1.72
N LYS A 175 15.32 19.14 -0.66
CA LYS A 175 16.69 18.80 -0.24
C LYS A 175 17.24 17.52 -0.88
N MET A 176 16.41 16.75 -1.57
CA MET A 176 16.82 15.47 -2.17
C MET A 176 17.81 15.68 -3.30
N GLN A 177 18.87 14.87 -3.37
CA GLN A 177 19.91 14.96 -4.37
C GLN A 177 19.98 13.69 -5.22
N SER A 178 20.39 13.83 -6.47
CA SER A 178 20.59 12.70 -7.36
C SER A 178 21.83 11.91 -6.93
N THR A 179 21.66 10.62 -6.71
CA THR A 179 22.75 9.67 -6.40
C THR A 179 22.94 8.64 -7.52
N VAL A 180 22.23 8.78 -8.64
CA VAL A 180 22.28 7.82 -9.74
C VAL A 180 23.51 8.10 -10.62
N CYS A 181 24.51 7.24 -10.54
CA CYS A 181 25.70 7.25 -11.38
C CYS A 181 25.79 6.00 -12.28
N ALA A 182 24.67 5.40 -12.66
CA ALA A 182 24.68 4.15 -13.41
C ALA A 182 25.07 4.37 -14.88
N THR A 183 26.11 3.64 -15.32
CA THR A 183 26.52 3.59 -16.74
C THR A 183 25.69 2.60 -17.55
N LYS A 184 25.02 1.64 -16.89
CA LYS A 184 24.19 0.61 -17.53
C LYS A 184 22.72 0.94 -17.39
N GLN A 185 21.96 0.58 -18.43
CA GLN A 185 20.51 0.84 -18.50
C GLN A 185 19.73 -0.47 -18.61
N LEU A 186 18.54 -0.48 -17.99
CA LEU A 186 17.48 -1.45 -18.20
C LEU A 186 16.45 -0.81 -19.14
N TYR A 187 16.09 -1.49 -20.21
CA TYR A 187 15.10 -1.03 -21.19
C TYR A 187 13.84 -1.88 -21.07
N ILE A 188 12.71 -1.23 -21.08
CA ILE A 188 11.38 -1.84 -21.14
C ILE A 188 10.72 -1.36 -22.42
N ARG A 189 10.24 -2.30 -23.27
CA ARG A 189 9.67 -1.97 -24.57
C ARG A 189 8.35 -2.68 -24.80
N ASP A 190 7.39 -1.96 -25.39
CA ASP A 190 6.09 -2.46 -25.84
C ASP A 190 5.27 -3.17 -24.73
N PHE A 191 5.37 -2.69 -23.49
CA PHE A 191 4.58 -3.25 -22.40
C PHE A 191 3.11 -2.92 -22.59
N GLU A 192 2.33 -3.89 -23.07
CA GLU A 192 0.89 -3.78 -23.26
C GLU A 192 0.14 -4.84 -22.44
N VAL A 193 -0.88 -4.40 -21.73
CA VAL A 193 -1.82 -5.29 -21.03
C VAL A 193 -3.25 -4.85 -21.32
N SER A 194 -4.10 -5.81 -21.70
CA SER A 194 -5.51 -5.58 -21.95
C SER A 194 -6.35 -6.63 -21.25
N TYR A 195 -7.39 -6.20 -20.55
CA TYR A 195 -8.38 -7.10 -19.95
C TYR A 195 -9.67 -7.13 -20.78
N LYS A 196 -10.35 -8.28 -20.75
CA LYS A 196 -11.68 -8.43 -21.37
C LYS A 196 -12.72 -7.92 -20.37
N ASN A 197 -13.49 -6.91 -20.75
CA ASN A 197 -14.65 -6.51 -19.94
C ASN A 197 -15.76 -7.56 -20.09
N ALA A 198 -16.24 -8.05 -18.94
CA ALA A 198 -17.33 -9.01 -18.87
C ALA A 198 -18.74 -8.36 -18.98
N SER A 199 -18.83 -7.03 -19.13
CA SER A 199 -20.09 -6.29 -19.13
C SER A 199 -20.68 -6.21 -20.54
N GLY A 200 -21.84 -6.86 -20.75
CA GLY A 200 -22.79 -6.56 -21.86
C GLY A 200 -22.30 -6.91 -23.26
N GLY A 201 -22.42 -8.16 -23.69
CA GLY A 201 -22.65 -8.56 -25.11
C GLY A 201 -21.57 -8.33 -26.15
N LYS A 202 -20.71 -7.34 -26.04
CA LYS A 202 -19.55 -7.11 -26.92
C LYS A 202 -18.28 -7.11 -26.10
N LYS A 203 -17.40 -8.10 -26.33
CA LYS A 203 -16.06 -8.22 -25.70
C LYS A 203 -15.15 -7.05 -26.11
N LYS A 204 -15.34 -5.87 -25.53
CA LYS A 204 -14.41 -4.77 -25.71
C LYS A 204 -13.19 -5.00 -24.83
N LYS A 205 -11.99 -5.16 -25.42
CA LYS A 205 -10.72 -5.17 -24.69
C LYS A 205 -10.46 -3.76 -24.19
N ARG A 206 -10.25 -3.61 -22.87
CA ARG A 206 -9.78 -2.36 -22.27
C ARG A 206 -8.27 -2.47 -22.10
N LYS A 207 -7.50 -1.61 -22.75
CA LYS A 207 -6.06 -1.47 -22.56
C LYS A 207 -5.83 -0.79 -21.20
N VAL A 208 -5.13 -1.47 -20.30
CA VAL A 208 -4.85 -0.99 -18.93
C VAL A 208 -3.41 -0.55 -18.79
N LEU A 209 -2.50 -1.07 -19.61
CA LEU A 209 -1.10 -0.67 -19.66
C LEU A 209 -0.68 -0.49 -21.13
N ASP A 210 0.04 0.60 -21.39
CA ASP A 210 0.54 0.99 -22.73
C ASP A 210 1.83 1.80 -22.58
N ILE A 211 2.96 1.11 -22.49
CA ILE A 211 4.29 1.72 -22.35
C ILE A 211 5.13 1.27 -23.53
N SER A 212 5.37 2.16 -24.48
CA SER A 212 6.14 1.88 -25.70
C SER A 212 7.62 1.74 -25.41
N ASP A 213 8.19 2.66 -24.61
CA ASP A 213 9.61 2.65 -24.25
C ASP A 213 9.81 3.28 -22.88
N LEU A 214 10.68 2.67 -22.06
CA LEU A 214 11.07 3.19 -20.76
C LEU A 214 12.50 2.75 -20.46
N MET A 215 13.34 3.69 -20.09
CA MET A 215 14.75 3.48 -19.77
C MET A 215 14.97 3.77 -18.28
N ILE A 216 15.59 2.83 -17.58
CA ILE A 216 15.85 2.88 -16.14
C ILE A 216 17.34 2.63 -15.87
N PRO A 217 18.03 3.47 -15.11
CA PRO A 217 19.39 3.18 -14.67
C PRO A 217 19.44 1.89 -13.82
N GLN A 218 20.33 0.95 -14.16
CA GLN A 218 20.51 -0.27 -13.38
C GLN A 218 21.07 0.05 -11.98
N GLY A 219 20.71 -0.74 -10.99
CA GLY A 219 21.10 -0.49 -9.60
C GLY A 219 20.30 0.63 -8.93
N SER A 220 19.27 1.19 -9.59
CA SER A 220 18.42 2.21 -8.98
C SER A 220 17.34 1.62 -8.07
N VAL A 221 16.96 2.40 -7.07
CA VAL A 221 15.71 2.22 -6.32
C VAL A 221 14.65 3.11 -6.97
N VAL A 222 13.77 2.49 -7.74
CA VAL A 222 12.79 3.17 -8.60
C VAL A 222 11.44 3.29 -7.89
N GLY A 223 11.04 4.49 -7.53
CA GLY A 223 9.68 4.77 -7.04
C GLY A 223 8.68 4.75 -8.20
N VAL A 224 7.76 3.79 -8.21
CA VAL A 224 6.64 3.74 -9.17
C VAL A 224 5.43 4.42 -8.57
N VAL A 225 5.13 5.62 -9.04
CA VAL A 225 4.18 6.56 -8.46
C VAL A 225 2.99 6.80 -9.39
N GLY A 226 1.84 7.14 -8.84
CA GLY A 226 0.60 7.41 -9.59
C GLY A 226 -0.63 7.09 -8.75
N ASN A 227 -1.80 7.57 -9.14
CA ASN A 227 -3.06 7.34 -8.41
C ASN A 227 -3.48 5.85 -8.42
N ASN A 228 -4.42 5.48 -7.55
CA ASN A 228 -5.02 4.15 -7.58
C ASN A 228 -5.73 3.94 -8.94
N GLY A 229 -5.60 2.72 -9.48
CA GLY A 229 -6.11 2.42 -10.81
C GLY A 229 -5.27 2.94 -11.99
N ALA A 230 -4.14 3.63 -11.75
CA ALA A 230 -3.26 4.14 -12.80
C ALA A 230 -2.53 3.04 -13.60
N GLY A 231 -2.49 1.80 -13.10
CA GLY A 231 -1.82 0.66 -13.76
C GLY A 231 -0.50 0.24 -13.11
N LYS A 232 -0.14 0.75 -11.93
CA LYS A 232 1.12 0.45 -11.23
C LYS A 232 1.31 -1.05 -10.93
N THR A 233 0.35 -1.68 -10.27
CA THR A 233 0.39 -3.13 -9.99
C THR A 233 0.37 -3.95 -11.28
N THR A 234 -0.35 -3.51 -12.32
CA THR A 234 -0.32 -4.15 -13.65
C THR A 234 1.07 -4.05 -14.28
N PHE A 235 1.73 -2.89 -14.15
CA PHE A 235 3.13 -2.70 -14.58
C PHE A 235 4.07 -3.64 -13.82
N ALA A 236 3.96 -3.71 -12.49
CA ALA A 236 4.74 -4.58 -11.62
C ALA A 236 4.60 -6.07 -12.01
N HIS A 237 3.36 -6.55 -12.16
CA HIS A 237 3.09 -7.92 -12.60
C HIS A 237 3.61 -8.19 -14.02
N ASN A 238 3.49 -7.25 -14.96
CA ASN A 238 4.04 -7.40 -16.30
C ASN A 238 5.56 -7.43 -16.27
N LEU A 239 6.20 -6.57 -15.47
CA LEU A 239 7.66 -6.54 -15.33
C LEU A 239 8.20 -7.89 -14.85
N CYS A 240 7.53 -8.52 -13.90
CA CYS A 240 7.87 -9.86 -13.40
C CYS A 240 7.42 -11.01 -14.33
N GLY A 241 6.75 -10.73 -15.45
CA GLY A 241 6.29 -11.76 -16.39
C GLY A 241 5.09 -12.59 -15.89
N LEU A 242 4.39 -12.15 -14.85
CA LEU A 242 3.29 -12.88 -14.20
C LEU A 242 1.96 -12.85 -14.99
N LEU A 243 1.85 -11.98 -16.01
CA LEU A 243 0.63 -11.82 -16.78
C LEU A 243 0.70 -12.57 -18.11
N LYS A 244 -0.11 -13.63 -18.27
CA LYS A 244 -0.15 -14.48 -19.49
C LYS A 244 -0.52 -13.72 -20.77
N THR A 245 -1.28 -12.62 -20.67
CA THR A 245 -1.76 -11.83 -21.81
C THR A 245 -0.92 -10.59 -22.09
N ALA A 246 0.13 -10.37 -21.30
CA ALA A 246 1.02 -9.21 -21.43
C ALA A 246 1.96 -9.37 -22.61
N LYS A 247 2.26 -8.24 -23.27
CA LYS A 247 3.24 -8.14 -24.33
C LYS A 247 4.47 -7.38 -23.87
N GLY A 248 5.48 -7.33 -24.73
CA GLY A 248 6.69 -6.56 -24.56
C GLY A 248 7.84 -7.33 -23.93
N CYS A 249 9.00 -6.70 -23.92
CA CYS A 249 10.24 -7.27 -23.44
C CYS A 249 10.98 -6.30 -22.49
N MET A 250 11.90 -6.87 -21.73
CA MET A 250 12.87 -6.17 -20.91
C MET A 250 14.27 -6.51 -21.45
N SER A 251 15.15 -5.53 -21.59
CA SER A 251 16.53 -5.75 -22.00
C SER A 251 17.50 -5.19 -20.96
N MET A 252 18.49 -5.99 -20.58
CA MET A 252 19.48 -5.64 -19.56
C MET A 252 20.80 -6.37 -19.88
N ASN A 253 21.94 -5.69 -19.74
CA ASN A 253 23.28 -6.26 -20.00
C ASN A 253 23.40 -6.95 -21.37
N GLY A 254 22.80 -6.35 -22.42
CA GLY A 254 22.83 -6.90 -23.79
C GLY A 254 21.93 -8.11 -24.04
N LYS A 255 21.16 -8.56 -23.04
CA LYS A 255 20.20 -9.65 -23.16
C LYS A 255 18.78 -9.13 -23.13
N THR A 256 17.90 -9.73 -23.92
CA THR A 256 16.46 -9.43 -23.96
C THR A 256 15.67 -10.58 -23.33
N TYR A 257 14.75 -10.23 -22.46
CA TYR A 257 13.94 -11.16 -21.67
C TYR A 257 12.46 -11.01 -22.03
N MET A 258 11.88 -12.06 -22.55
CA MET A 258 10.44 -12.18 -22.77
C MET A 258 9.71 -12.56 -21.47
N ALA A 259 8.37 -12.53 -21.43
CA ALA A 259 7.59 -12.74 -20.22
C ALA A 259 8.01 -14.01 -19.43
N ASN A 260 8.17 -15.14 -20.10
CA ASN A 260 8.56 -16.42 -19.47
C ASN A 260 9.99 -16.41 -18.91
N GLN A 261 10.87 -15.59 -19.46
CA GLN A 261 12.26 -15.44 -18.98
C GLN A 261 12.33 -14.43 -17.82
N ARG A 262 11.44 -13.41 -17.82
CA ARG A 262 11.37 -12.43 -16.72
C ARG A 262 10.96 -13.07 -15.39
N ILE A 263 10.13 -14.10 -15.39
CA ILE A 263 9.80 -14.88 -14.17
C ILE A 263 11.07 -15.42 -13.49
N LYS A 264 12.10 -15.79 -14.25
CA LYS A 264 13.37 -16.30 -13.71
C LYS A 264 14.36 -15.19 -13.32
N THR A 265 14.19 -13.98 -13.85
CA THR A 265 15.11 -12.84 -13.68
C THR A 265 14.62 -11.84 -12.65
N CYS A 266 13.31 -11.79 -12.43
CA CYS A 266 12.64 -10.87 -11.52
C CYS A 266 12.07 -11.63 -10.32
N TYR A 267 11.98 -10.95 -9.17
CA TYR A 267 11.23 -11.39 -7.99
C TYR A 267 10.18 -10.34 -7.64
N MET A 268 9.06 -10.73 -7.08
CA MET A 268 8.01 -9.81 -6.66
C MET A 268 7.60 -10.08 -5.22
N VAL A 269 7.65 -9.04 -4.39
CA VAL A 269 7.02 -9.01 -3.07
C VAL A 269 5.63 -8.39 -3.25
N MET A 270 4.60 -9.18 -2.95
CA MET A 270 3.20 -8.80 -3.15
C MET A 270 2.71 -7.86 -2.04
N GLN A 271 1.72 -7.03 -2.35
CA GLN A 271 1.05 -6.17 -1.38
C GLN A 271 0.42 -6.97 -0.23
N ASP A 272 -0.27 -8.07 -0.54
CA ASP A 272 -0.78 -9.02 0.45
C ASP A 272 0.15 -10.22 0.52
N VAL A 273 1.09 -10.17 1.45
CA VAL A 273 2.11 -11.21 1.67
C VAL A 273 1.51 -12.55 2.11
N ASN A 274 0.24 -12.59 2.59
CA ASN A 274 -0.41 -13.85 2.92
C ASN A 274 -0.62 -14.76 1.69
N HIS A 275 -0.62 -14.18 0.48
CA HIS A 275 -0.69 -14.94 -0.77
C HIS A 275 0.66 -15.46 -1.25
N GLN A 276 1.74 -15.08 -0.58
CA GLN A 276 3.11 -15.41 -0.97
C GLN A 276 3.77 -16.39 0.00
N LEU A 277 3.47 -16.28 1.30
CA LEU A 277 4.04 -17.09 2.35
C LEU A 277 3.18 -18.35 2.56
N PHE A 278 3.77 -19.55 2.38
CA PHE A 278 3.00 -20.81 2.40
C PHE A 278 3.75 -22.01 3.01
N THR A 279 4.99 -21.83 3.46
CA THR A 279 5.79 -22.89 4.08
C THR A 279 5.44 -23.11 5.55
N GLU A 280 6.02 -24.16 6.16
CA GLU A 280 5.75 -24.54 7.55
C GLU A 280 6.52 -23.65 8.55
N SER A 281 7.68 -23.08 8.14
CA SER A 281 8.49 -22.20 8.97
C SER A 281 9.04 -21.00 8.20
N VAL A 282 9.43 -19.96 8.92
CA VAL A 282 10.15 -18.80 8.35
C VAL A 282 11.45 -19.21 7.70
N MET A 283 12.18 -20.16 8.31
CA MET A 283 13.42 -20.70 7.75
C MET A 283 13.16 -21.38 6.40
N ASP A 284 12.15 -22.22 6.30
CA ASP A 284 11.79 -22.90 5.05
C ASP A 284 11.38 -21.91 3.95
N GLU A 285 10.68 -20.82 4.32
CA GLU A 285 10.27 -19.78 3.37
C GLU A 285 11.47 -19.10 2.72
N ILE A 286 12.53 -18.85 3.48
CA ILE A 286 13.75 -18.24 3.00
C ILE A 286 14.57 -19.25 2.19
N LEU A 287 14.74 -20.48 2.70
CA LEU A 287 15.46 -21.56 2.03
C LEU A 287 14.88 -21.90 0.66
N LEU A 288 13.55 -21.86 0.52
CA LEU A 288 12.86 -22.10 -0.74
C LEU A 288 13.26 -21.07 -1.84
N SER A 289 13.66 -19.88 -1.42
CA SER A 289 14.06 -18.79 -2.33
C SER A 289 15.55 -18.82 -2.69
N LEU A 290 16.37 -19.55 -1.94
CA LEU A 290 17.81 -19.71 -2.22
C LEU A 290 18.03 -20.70 -3.38
N ASP A 291 18.89 -20.33 -4.32
CA ASP A 291 19.32 -21.19 -5.43
C ASP A 291 20.68 -21.87 -5.07
N ASN A 292 20.72 -22.56 -3.92
CA ASN A 292 21.95 -23.19 -3.41
C ASN A 292 21.70 -24.68 -3.14
N SER A 293 22.49 -25.54 -3.79
CA SER A 293 22.42 -26.99 -3.63
C SER A 293 23.13 -27.52 -2.38
N ASP A 294 23.88 -26.71 -1.68
CA ASP A 294 24.60 -27.03 -0.45
C ASP A 294 23.74 -26.60 0.74
N GLU A 295 23.14 -27.56 1.43
CA GLU A 295 22.18 -27.31 2.52
C GLU A 295 22.80 -26.54 3.68
N GLU A 296 24.07 -26.81 4.04
CA GLU A 296 24.74 -26.12 5.16
C GLU A 296 24.98 -24.63 4.82
N LYS A 297 25.44 -24.35 3.61
CA LYS A 297 25.63 -22.97 3.15
C LYS A 297 24.32 -22.22 3.00
N ALA A 298 23.28 -22.87 2.48
CA ALA A 298 21.95 -22.30 2.38
C ALA A 298 21.39 -21.92 3.75
N ALA A 299 21.54 -22.80 4.74
CA ALA A 299 21.11 -22.54 6.11
C ALA A 299 21.84 -21.35 6.72
N HIS A 300 23.17 -21.28 6.57
CA HIS A 300 23.95 -20.14 7.09
C HIS A 300 23.60 -18.83 6.41
N GLU A 301 23.36 -18.85 5.09
CA GLU A 301 22.93 -17.67 4.34
C GLU A 301 21.52 -17.20 4.76
N ALA A 302 20.60 -18.13 4.95
CA ALA A 302 19.26 -17.84 5.45
C ALA A 302 19.30 -17.22 6.87
N GLU A 303 20.15 -17.76 7.77
CA GLU A 303 20.34 -17.20 9.11
C GLU A 303 20.89 -15.78 9.08
N SER A 304 21.89 -15.50 8.25
CA SER A 304 22.44 -14.15 8.06
C SER A 304 21.38 -13.17 7.56
N ILE A 305 20.53 -13.58 6.60
CA ILE A 305 19.41 -12.76 6.11
C ILE A 305 18.42 -12.50 7.23
N MET A 306 18.06 -13.51 8.04
CA MET A 306 17.15 -13.35 9.17
C MET A 306 17.68 -12.40 10.23
N GLU A 307 18.96 -12.45 10.53
CA GLU A 307 19.62 -11.53 11.47
C GLU A 307 19.55 -10.09 10.99
N SER A 308 19.86 -9.85 9.71
CA SER A 308 19.83 -8.51 9.11
C SER A 308 18.44 -7.86 9.19
N LEU A 309 17.37 -8.68 9.16
CA LEU A 309 15.98 -8.25 9.21
C LEU A 309 15.35 -8.34 10.61
N HIS A 310 16.11 -8.75 11.63
CA HIS A 310 15.63 -8.95 13.00
C HIS A 310 14.38 -9.86 13.06
N ILE A 311 14.47 -11.03 12.41
CA ILE A 311 13.44 -12.08 12.40
C ILE A 311 13.95 -13.44 12.84
N SER A 312 15.20 -13.53 13.36
CA SER A 312 15.81 -14.80 13.79
C SER A 312 15.01 -15.49 14.91
N GLU A 313 14.37 -14.74 15.79
CA GLU A 313 13.51 -15.26 16.85
C GLU A 313 12.28 -16.01 16.34
N PHE A 314 11.88 -15.77 15.07
CA PHE A 314 10.74 -16.40 14.42
C PHE A 314 11.11 -17.56 13.49
N ARG A 315 12.37 -18.03 13.55
CA ARG A 315 12.95 -19.06 12.67
C ARG A 315 11.99 -20.24 12.41
N ASP A 316 11.52 -20.83 13.50
CA ASP A 316 10.67 -22.02 13.48
C ASP A 316 9.16 -21.72 13.54
N ALA A 317 8.80 -20.43 13.53
CA ALA A 317 7.41 -20.02 13.56
C ALA A 317 6.75 -20.20 12.20
N HIS A 318 5.49 -20.64 12.19
CA HIS A 318 4.70 -20.69 10.96
C HIS A 318 4.43 -19.25 10.46
N PRO A 319 4.72 -18.92 9.18
CA PRO A 319 4.59 -17.54 8.68
C PRO A 319 3.21 -16.94 8.92
N MET A 320 2.13 -17.72 8.89
CA MET A 320 0.78 -17.22 9.12
C MET A 320 0.50 -16.82 10.57
N SER A 321 1.30 -17.25 11.54
CA SER A 321 1.19 -16.86 12.96
C SER A 321 1.78 -15.49 13.26
N LEU A 322 2.54 -14.93 12.32
CA LEU A 322 3.26 -13.68 12.48
C LEU A 322 2.34 -12.45 12.33
N SER A 323 2.72 -11.34 12.94
CA SER A 323 2.08 -10.03 12.69
C SER A 323 2.32 -9.56 11.24
N GLY A 324 1.52 -8.60 10.76
CA GLY A 324 1.64 -8.07 9.40
C GLY A 324 3.04 -7.56 9.07
N GLY A 325 3.66 -6.79 9.98
CA GLY A 325 5.02 -6.28 9.80
C GLY A 325 6.11 -7.38 9.82
N GLN A 326 5.93 -8.44 10.62
CA GLN A 326 6.82 -9.60 10.63
C GLN A 326 6.72 -10.38 9.32
N LYS A 327 5.51 -10.65 8.83
CA LYS A 327 5.27 -11.27 7.51
C LYS A 327 5.91 -10.49 6.37
N GLN A 328 5.80 -9.16 6.41
CA GLN A 328 6.44 -8.29 5.41
C GLN A 328 7.96 -8.46 5.42
N ARG A 329 8.60 -8.53 6.59
CA ARG A 329 10.04 -8.77 6.72
C ARG A 329 10.45 -10.15 6.21
N VAL A 330 9.65 -11.19 6.44
CA VAL A 330 9.89 -12.52 5.88
C VAL A 330 9.83 -12.50 4.35
N ALA A 331 8.84 -11.83 3.75
CA ALA A 331 8.74 -11.69 2.29
C ALA A 331 9.93 -10.91 1.70
N ILE A 332 10.46 -9.91 2.42
CA ILE A 332 11.70 -9.20 2.03
C ILE A 332 12.90 -10.15 2.14
N ALA A 333 12.99 -10.97 3.19
CA ALA A 333 14.03 -11.98 3.34
C ALA A 333 14.07 -12.95 2.16
N SER A 334 12.91 -13.46 1.73
CA SER A 334 12.78 -14.31 0.55
C SER A 334 13.21 -13.59 -0.73
N ALA A 335 12.91 -12.28 -0.84
CA ALA A 335 13.37 -11.48 -1.98
C ALA A 335 14.90 -11.32 -2.02
N ILE A 336 15.54 -11.13 -0.86
CA ILE A 336 17.02 -11.09 -0.73
C ILE A 336 17.60 -12.45 -1.15
N ALA A 337 17.08 -13.54 -0.57
CA ALA A 337 17.52 -14.90 -0.83
C ALA A 337 17.41 -15.31 -2.31
N SER A 338 16.43 -14.77 -3.05
CA SER A 338 16.19 -15.12 -4.44
C SER A 338 17.33 -14.76 -5.41
N ASP A 339 18.26 -13.92 -5.02
CA ASP A 339 19.40 -13.38 -5.81
C ASP A 339 19.03 -12.84 -7.21
N LYS A 340 17.78 -12.38 -7.40
CA LYS A 340 17.34 -11.84 -8.69
C LYS A 340 17.90 -10.45 -8.93
N GLN A 341 18.11 -10.10 -10.21
CA GLN A 341 18.67 -8.81 -10.63
C GLN A 341 17.63 -7.67 -10.56
N VAL A 342 16.36 -8.00 -10.71
CA VAL A 342 15.24 -7.06 -10.67
C VAL A 342 14.27 -7.52 -9.58
N ILE A 343 14.02 -6.68 -8.60
CA ILE A 343 13.09 -6.99 -7.51
C ILE A 343 12.00 -5.92 -7.49
N VAL A 344 10.76 -6.35 -7.41
CA VAL A 344 9.59 -5.49 -7.40
C VAL A 344 8.89 -5.61 -6.05
N PHE A 345 8.62 -4.49 -5.42
CA PHE A 345 7.88 -4.40 -4.16
C PHE A 345 6.56 -3.66 -4.40
N ASP A 346 5.44 -4.28 -4.11
CA ASP A 346 4.13 -3.63 -4.21
C ASP A 346 3.67 -3.21 -2.81
N GLN A 347 3.76 -1.91 -2.51
CA GLN A 347 3.40 -1.26 -1.25
C GLN A 347 4.07 -1.87 0.01
N PRO A 348 5.40 -1.96 0.07
CA PRO A 348 6.12 -2.68 1.13
C PRO A 348 6.02 -2.06 2.52
N THR A 349 5.51 -0.84 2.66
CA THR A 349 5.38 -0.13 3.95
C THR A 349 3.94 0.15 4.35
N SER A 350 2.96 -0.50 3.69
CA SER A 350 1.55 -0.34 4.05
C SER A 350 1.31 -0.86 5.47
N GLY A 351 0.73 -0.01 6.35
CA GLY A 351 0.47 -0.37 7.74
C GLY A 351 1.71 -0.48 8.63
N LEU A 352 2.85 0.11 8.23
CA LEU A 352 4.05 0.15 9.07
C LEU A 352 4.21 1.52 9.76
N ASP A 353 4.64 1.47 11.03
CA ASP A 353 5.12 2.64 11.75
C ASP A 353 6.43 3.17 11.14
N TYR A 354 6.94 4.29 11.66
CA TYR A 354 8.17 4.90 11.15
C TYR A 354 9.39 3.99 11.32
N ARG A 355 9.55 3.32 12.47
CA ARG A 355 10.74 2.47 12.75
C ARG A 355 10.83 1.30 11.79
N HIS A 356 9.72 0.62 11.56
CA HIS A 356 9.66 -0.51 10.63
C HIS A 356 9.81 -0.07 9.17
N MET A 357 9.20 1.06 8.78
CA MET A 357 9.40 1.65 7.45
C MET A 357 10.85 1.99 7.19
N LYS A 358 11.53 2.65 8.14
CA LYS A 358 12.95 3.01 8.02
C LYS A 358 13.83 1.79 7.83
N LYS A 359 13.55 0.71 8.58
CA LYS A 359 14.27 -0.56 8.41
C LYS A 359 14.08 -1.18 7.02
N VAL A 360 12.84 -1.15 6.49
CA VAL A 360 12.57 -1.54 5.10
C VAL A 360 13.39 -0.67 4.14
N ALA A 361 13.41 0.65 4.30
CA ALA A 361 14.18 1.55 3.45
C ALA A 361 15.68 1.27 3.47
N GLU A 362 16.25 0.97 4.66
CA GLU A 362 17.64 0.56 4.82
C GLU A 362 17.96 -0.71 4.03
N ASN A 363 17.14 -1.75 4.16
CA ASN A 363 17.30 -3.01 3.44
C ASN A 363 17.18 -2.83 1.91
N LEU A 364 16.28 -1.96 1.45
CA LEU A 364 16.15 -1.62 0.03
C LEU A 364 17.41 -0.91 -0.50
N ARG A 365 17.99 0.00 0.27
CA ARG A 365 19.26 0.65 -0.09
C ARG A 365 20.41 -0.35 -0.16
N GLU A 366 20.49 -1.28 0.79
CA GLU A 366 21.47 -2.36 0.79
C GLU A 366 21.38 -3.22 -0.46
N LEU A 367 20.18 -3.71 -0.80
CA LEU A 367 19.94 -4.46 -2.04
C LEU A 367 20.37 -3.69 -3.30
N SER A 368 20.09 -2.39 -3.35
CA SER A 368 20.54 -1.52 -4.44
C SER A 368 22.07 -1.42 -4.49
N SER A 369 22.74 -1.33 -3.35
CA SER A 369 24.22 -1.29 -3.27
C SER A 369 24.88 -2.56 -3.79
N LEU A 370 24.19 -3.71 -3.74
CA LEU A 370 24.60 -4.97 -4.35
C LEU A 370 24.34 -5.02 -5.87
N GLY A 371 23.95 -3.89 -6.48
CA GLY A 371 23.72 -3.77 -7.91
C GLY A 371 22.33 -4.25 -8.38
N LYS A 372 21.42 -4.58 -7.46
CA LYS A 372 20.03 -4.96 -7.80
C LYS A 372 19.24 -3.73 -8.21
N THR A 373 18.40 -3.85 -9.23
CA THR A 373 17.46 -2.80 -9.63
C THR A 373 16.10 -3.04 -8.96
N LEU A 374 15.65 -2.09 -8.14
CA LEU A 374 14.45 -2.24 -7.35
C LEU A 374 13.33 -1.35 -7.89
N PHE A 375 12.12 -1.90 -8.02
CA PHE A 375 10.92 -1.15 -8.34
C PHE A 375 9.97 -1.18 -7.15
N ILE A 376 9.63 -0.01 -6.62
CA ILE A 376 8.81 0.13 -5.42
C ILE A 376 7.53 0.86 -5.81
N VAL A 377 6.43 0.13 -5.91
CA VAL A 377 5.10 0.74 -6.02
C VAL A 377 4.72 1.25 -4.65
N THR A 378 4.55 2.55 -4.49
CA THR A 378 4.24 3.12 -3.17
C THR A 378 3.45 4.42 -3.25
N HIS A 379 2.71 4.69 -2.17
CA HIS A 379 2.05 5.98 -1.84
C HIS A 379 2.65 6.60 -0.58
N ASP A 380 3.80 6.13 -0.14
CA ASP A 380 4.48 6.55 1.07
C ASP A 380 5.59 7.56 0.73
N PRO A 381 5.38 8.87 0.99
CA PRO A 381 6.37 9.90 0.67
C PRO A 381 7.64 9.78 1.51
N GLU A 382 7.55 9.33 2.77
CA GLU A 382 8.70 9.11 3.64
C GLU A 382 9.59 7.98 3.11
N LEU A 383 9.00 6.85 2.66
CA LEU A 383 9.76 5.79 2.02
C LEU A 383 10.48 6.27 0.76
N ILE A 384 9.79 7.07 -0.06
CA ILE A 384 10.36 7.68 -1.27
C ILE A 384 11.58 8.53 -0.92
N ALA A 385 11.47 9.41 0.06
CA ALA A 385 12.56 10.27 0.52
C ALA A 385 13.73 9.45 1.07
N GLU A 386 13.44 8.39 1.81
CA GLU A 386 14.46 7.56 2.46
C GLU A 386 15.27 6.70 1.49
N CYS A 387 14.69 6.16 0.43
CA CYS A 387 15.43 5.17 -0.38
C CYS A 387 15.34 5.33 -1.90
N CYS A 388 14.34 6.02 -2.46
CA CYS A 388 14.20 6.11 -3.91
C CYS A 388 15.16 7.14 -4.51
N ASN A 389 15.79 6.78 -5.64
CA ASN A 389 16.71 7.66 -6.35
C ASN A 389 16.31 7.88 -7.83
N TYR A 390 15.32 7.13 -8.33
CA TYR A 390 14.72 7.27 -9.65
C TYR A 390 13.22 7.09 -9.58
N PHE A 391 12.46 7.66 -10.51
CA PHE A 391 10.99 7.68 -10.47
C PHE A 391 10.39 7.34 -11.83
N VAL A 392 9.26 6.64 -11.79
CA VAL A 392 8.37 6.38 -12.91
C VAL A 392 6.97 6.78 -12.51
N PHE A 393 6.44 7.83 -13.14
CA PHE A 393 5.07 8.27 -12.87
C PHE A 393 4.12 7.67 -13.90
N ILE A 394 3.16 6.87 -13.42
CA ILE A 394 2.18 6.19 -14.26
C ILE A 394 0.81 6.82 -14.07
N GLU A 395 0.18 7.17 -15.18
CA GLU A 395 -1.20 7.64 -15.24
C GLU A 395 -1.93 7.02 -16.44
N ASN A 396 -3.15 6.51 -16.19
CA ASN A 396 -3.99 5.88 -17.23
C ASN A 396 -3.24 4.80 -18.05
N GLY A 397 -2.37 4.04 -17.40
CA GLY A 397 -1.59 2.97 -18.01
C GLY A 397 -0.39 3.43 -18.84
N LYS A 398 -0.02 4.69 -18.81
CA LYS A 398 1.12 5.27 -19.54
C LYS A 398 2.12 5.88 -18.59
N VAL A 399 3.39 5.86 -18.96
CA VAL A 399 4.43 6.62 -18.26
C VAL A 399 4.34 8.07 -18.75
N LEU A 400 4.02 8.99 -17.83
CA LEU A 400 4.01 10.42 -18.14
C LEU A 400 5.40 11.04 -18.07
N TRP A 401 6.22 10.56 -17.15
CA TRP A 401 7.62 10.96 -17.02
C TRP A 401 8.38 9.90 -16.20
N SER A 402 9.69 9.84 -16.45
CA SER A 402 10.65 9.09 -15.64
C SER A 402 11.93 9.89 -15.50
N ASP A 403 12.46 9.99 -14.28
CA ASP A 403 13.66 10.81 -13.99
C ASP A 403 14.24 10.45 -12.61
N GLY A 404 15.51 10.81 -12.38
CA GLY A 404 16.12 10.85 -11.06
C GLY A 404 15.73 12.13 -10.29
N TRP A 405 16.36 12.35 -9.14
CA TRP A 405 16.18 13.59 -8.39
C TRP A 405 16.74 14.78 -9.16
N ASN A 406 15.87 15.68 -9.60
CA ASN A 406 16.20 16.97 -10.17
C ASN A 406 15.13 17.99 -9.75
N ARG A 407 15.25 19.24 -10.14
CA ARG A 407 14.30 20.29 -9.78
C ARG A 407 12.87 19.94 -10.21
N ILE A 408 12.71 19.44 -11.43
CA ILE A 408 11.37 19.15 -12.01
C ILE A 408 10.71 17.96 -11.31
N SER A 409 11.46 16.87 -11.08
CA SER A 409 10.92 15.69 -10.40
C SER A 409 10.53 15.99 -8.95
N ARG A 410 11.32 16.80 -8.23
CA ARG A 410 11.00 17.26 -6.87
C ARG A 410 9.69 18.06 -6.84
N GLU A 411 9.55 19.06 -7.70
CA GLU A 411 8.33 19.88 -7.79
C GLU A 411 7.10 19.02 -8.15
N ARG A 412 7.25 18.03 -9.05
CA ARG A 412 6.17 17.11 -9.43
C ARG A 412 5.75 16.19 -8.29
N LEU A 413 6.71 15.61 -7.58
CA LEU A 413 6.44 14.76 -6.42
C LEU A 413 5.85 15.57 -5.27
N GLN A 414 6.38 16.77 -5.00
CA GLN A 414 5.83 17.67 -3.99
C GLN A 414 4.34 17.93 -4.25
N ARG A 415 3.98 18.32 -5.48
CA ARG A 415 2.57 18.55 -5.87
C ARG A 415 1.71 17.29 -5.79
N PHE A 416 2.26 16.14 -6.13
CA PHE A 416 1.52 14.88 -6.10
C PHE A 416 1.20 14.46 -4.66
N PHE A 417 2.15 14.61 -3.74
CA PHE A 417 2.00 14.25 -2.33
C PHE A 417 1.49 15.38 -1.44
N ALA A 418 1.42 16.62 -1.93
CA ALA A 418 0.87 17.74 -1.16
C ALA A 418 -0.56 17.45 -0.66
N PHE A 419 -0.79 17.66 0.61
CA PHE A 419 -2.08 17.44 1.27
C PHE A 419 -2.66 18.75 1.74
N GLU A 420 -3.47 19.43 0.89
CA GLU A 420 -4.10 20.73 1.12
C GLU A 420 -3.13 21.91 1.32
N GLY A 421 -2.92 22.70 0.26
CA GLY A 421 -2.46 24.10 0.36
C GLY A 421 -1.13 24.32 1.03
N ASP A 422 -0.22 23.34 0.96
CA ASP A 422 1.18 23.55 1.26
C ASP A 422 1.87 24.41 0.18
#